data_5e70e6e90c57842c3d660ffb77dff0a5
#
_entry.id   5e70e6e90c57842c3d660ffb77dff0a5
#
_cell.length_a   1.000
_cell.length_b   1.000
_cell.length_c   1.000
_cell.angle_alpha   90.00
_cell.angle_beta   90.00
_cell.angle_gamma   90.00
#
_symmetry.space_group_name_H-M   'P 1'
#
loop_
_entity.id
_entity.type
_entity.pdbx_description
1 polymer ?
#
loop_
_entity_poly.entity_id
_entity_poly.type
_entity_poly.pdbx_seq_one_letter_code
_entity_poly.pdbx_strand_id
1 'polypeptide(L)'
;MNRREFILSAAAAAASGAIGANTSRPEFAWSFLVHFGMNMWGDIRERPNRGGLIKKRLTDEEFALVCGDDYLSIDRVRFDERLWRDLSEQLKKDGCNQIVVDVGEFLKYPSHPELAVKGSWSAERLAAEVKRLNGMGFEVVPKLNFSCCHRTWLGPYARMISTSKYYEVCADLIRDTLEVFKGTRFLHIGMDEEHMPSYQSYNTMLVMRQGELWWHDLLWLVKEVEKHGVRAWMWHDFLRKHKMEEFEKRMPKTVVQSPWTYQVEDGTSYENLFWMFRTLSKAGYDTVPCSSHCYGGDRGFVKLAEWCRDNMEPAHFIGYQMAPWMQTGEAYRRLLFRGSALLAEARRTVERKGMY
;
A
#
# COMPACT_ATOMS: atom_id res chain seq x y z
N MET A 1 55.46 17.33 -17.01
CA MET A 1 54.51 16.19 -16.86
C MET A 1 53.12 16.73 -17.05
N ASN A 2 52.49 16.38 -18.15
CA ASN A 2 51.27 16.98 -18.69
C ASN A 2 50.00 16.38 -18.08
N ARG A 3 49.04 17.25 -17.82
CA ARG A 3 47.69 16.96 -17.30
C ARG A 3 46.76 16.12 -18.24
N ARG A 4 47.31 15.31 -19.17
CA ARG A 4 46.56 14.59 -20.20
C ARG A 4 46.58 13.05 -20.12
N GLU A 5 47.20 12.46 -19.11
CA GLU A 5 47.33 10.98 -19.01
C GLU A 5 46.55 10.33 -17.85
N PHE A 6 45.53 11.00 -17.30
CA PHE A 6 44.69 10.42 -16.21
C PHE A 6 43.26 10.16 -16.57
N ILE A 7 42.93 10.08 -17.86
CA ILE A 7 41.59 9.74 -18.35
C ILE A 7 41.68 8.56 -19.33
N LEU A 8 42.09 7.40 -18.88
CA LEU A 8 41.96 6.15 -19.63
C LEU A 8 42.37 4.96 -18.73
N SER A 9 41.55 4.60 -17.76
CA SER A 9 41.36 3.21 -17.27
C SER A 9 40.43 3.17 -16.07
N ALA A 10 39.15 3.29 -16.35
CA ALA A 10 38.06 2.80 -15.47
C ALA A 10 36.88 2.35 -16.35
N ALA A 11 37.14 1.44 -17.26
CA ALA A 11 36.09 0.59 -17.79
C ALA A 11 35.87 -0.54 -16.77
N ALA A 12 35.20 -0.22 -15.67
CA ALA A 12 34.66 -1.22 -14.77
C ALA A 12 33.49 -1.89 -15.48
N ALA A 13 33.63 -3.17 -15.77
CA ALA A 13 32.60 -4.03 -16.30
C ALA A 13 31.35 -3.93 -15.44
N ALA A 14 30.33 -3.28 -15.93
CA ALA A 14 28.98 -3.46 -15.45
C ALA A 14 28.56 -4.89 -15.80
N ALA A 15 28.68 -5.79 -14.84
CA ALA A 15 28.00 -7.08 -14.90
C ALA A 15 26.49 -6.80 -14.80
N SER A 16 25.89 -6.52 -15.94
CA SER A 16 24.44 -6.62 -16.10
C SER A 16 24.06 -8.08 -15.98
N GLY A 17 23.77 -8.52 -14.76
CA GLY A 17 23.02 -9.75 -14.53
C GLY A 17 21.67 -9.56 -15.22
N ALA A 18 21.55 -10.05 -16.44
CA ALA A 18 20.28 -10.19 -17.11
C ALA A 18 19.45 -11.16 -16.26
N ILE A 19 18.56 -10.62 -15.43
CA ILE A 19 17.43 -11.35 -14.89
C ILE A 19 16.68 -11.81 -16.14
N GLY A 20 16.61 -13.12 -16.37
CA GLY A 20 15.89 -13.71 -17.47
C GLY A 20 14.45 -13.20 -17.46
N ALA A 21 14.20 -12.22 -18.31
CA ALA A 21 12.87 -11.69 -18.51
C ALA A 21 12.03 -12.82 -19.12
N ASN A 22 11.21 -13.42 -18.27
CA ASN A 22 10.07 -14.18 -18.75
C ASN A 22 9.17 -13.16 -19.47
N THR A 23 9.16 -13.20 -20.82
CA THR A 23 8.53 -12.20 -21.70
C THR A 23 7.00 -12.28 -21.71
N SER A 24 6.38 -13.08 -20.86
CA SER A 24 4.94 -13.03 -20.64
C SER A 24 4.59 -11.80 -19.79
N ARG A 25 3.65 -10.98 -20.29
CA ARG A 25 3.07 -9.87 -19.51
C ARG A 25 2.65 -10.42 -18.13
N PRO A 26 3.00 -9.74 -17.01
CA PRO A 26 2.56 -10.19 -15.70
C PRO A 26 1.05 -10.32 -15.68
N GLU A 27 0.53 -11.36 -15.04
CA GLU A 27 -0.91 -11.53 -14.85
C GLU A 27 -1.48 -10.30 -14.17
N PHE A 28 -2.66 -9.85 -14.61
CA PHE A 28 -3.36 -8.72 -14.02
C PHE A 28 -3.66 -8.99 -12.54
N ALA A 29 -3.29 -8.06 -11.65
CA ALA A 29 -3.42 -8.24 -10.23
C ALA A 29 -4.85 -7.93 -9.74
N TRP A 30 -5.58 -8.95 -9.33
CA TRP A 30 -6.80 -8.82 -8.52
C TRP A 30 -6.39 -8.85 -7.05
N SER A 31 -6.14 -7.65 -6.51
CA SER A 31 -5.44 -7.45 -5.25
C SER A 31 -6.38 -7.20 -4.08
N PHE A 32 -6.03 -7.76 -2.92
CA PHE A 32 -6.74 -7.52 -1.67
C PHE A 32 -5.76 -7.08 -0.59
N LEU A 33 -6.02 -5.92 0.03
CA LEU A 33 -5.20 -5.43 1.13
C LEU A 33 -5.74 -5.97 2.46
N VAL A 34 -4.84 -6.52 3.28
CA VAL A 34 -5.14 -6.99 4.63
C VAL A 34 -4.22 -6.35 5.65
N HIS A 35 -4.75 -6.07 6.81
CA HIS A 35 -3.96 -5.57 7.94
C HIS A 35 -3.55 -6.73 8.87
N PHE A 36 -2.26 -7.00 8.93
CA PHE A 36 -1.67 -7.80 10.00
C PHE A 36 -1.29 -6.89 11.16
N GLY A 37 -0.58 -5.79 10.86
CA GLY A 37 -0.42 -4.65 11.76
C GLY A 37 -1.54 -3.63 11.57
N MET A 38 -1.90 -2.92 12.64
CA MET A 38 -2.99 -1.95 12.63
C MET A 38 -2.66 -0.64 13.36
N ASN A 39 -1.50 -0.55 13.98
CA ASN A 39 -1.09 0.58 14.82
C ASN A 39 -0.56 1.79 14.04
N MET A 40 -1.15 2.12 12.89
CA MET A 40 -0.59 3.16 12.03
C MET A 40 -1.25 4.53 12.17
N TRP A 41 -2.56 4.60 12.50
CA TRP A 41 -3.31 5.85 12.39
C TRP A 41 -3.17 6.78 13.58
N GLY A 42 -3.26 6.30 14.79
CA GLY A 42 -3.29 7.16 15.96
C GLY A 42 -2.57 6.60 17.15
N ASP A 43 -1.94 7.46 17.93
CA ASP A 43 -1.45 7.12 19.26
C ASP A 43 -2.65 7.08 20.23
N ILE A 44 -2.71 6.09 21.11
CA ILE A 44 -3.76 5.96 22.13
C ILE A 44 -3.90 7.21 22.99
N ARG A 45 -2.85 8.00 23.08
CA ARG A 45 -2.83 9.28 23.82
C ARG A 45 -3.45 10.44 23.04
N GLU A 46 -3.68 10.26 21.74
CA GLU A 46 -4.10 11.30 20.80
C GLU A 46 -5.41 10.87 20.11
N ARG A 47 -6.52 10.79 20.83
CA ARG A 47 -7.80 10.32 20.28
C ARG A 47 -8.26 11.13 19.06
N PRO A 48 -8.22 10.60 17.84
CA PRO A 48 -8.71 11.30 16.68
C PRO A 48 -10.24 11.33 16.65
N ASN A 49 -10.80 12.50 16.31
CA ASN A 49 -12.24 12.63 16.09
C ASN A 49 -12.61 12.16 14.66
N ARG A 50 -13.03 10.93 14.51
CA ARG A 50 -13.36 10.32 13.21
C ARG A 50 -14.83 9.91 13.13
N GLY A 51 -15.77 10.80 13.07
CA GLY A 51 -17.18 10.39 13.12
C GLY A 51 -18.05 10.59 11.86
N GLY A 52 -17.63 11.39 10.90
CA GLY A 52 -18.61 11.98 9.98
C GLY A 52 -18.98 11.20 8.71
N LEU A 53 -18.05 10.58 8.03
CA LEU A 53 -18.27 10.06 6.66
C LEU A 53 -18.71 8.59 6.60
N ILE A 54 -18.31 7.79 7.58
CA ILE A 54 -18.54 6.34 7.59
C ILE A 54 -19.97 5.98 8.02
N LYS A 55 -20.59 6.81 8.86
CA LYS A 55 -21.89 6.53 9.48
C LYS A 55 -23.04 6.28 8.50
N LYS A 56 -22.97 6.81 7.29
CA LYS A 56 -24.06 6.72 6.31
C LYS A 56 -24.20 5.35 5.62
N ARG A 57 -23.22 4.47 5.74
CA ARG A 57 -23.10 3.26 4.91
C ARG A 57 -22.94 1.96 5.70
N LEU A 58 -22.75 2.08 7.00
CA LEU A 58 -22.59 0.95 7.90
C LEU A 58 -23.82 0.84 8.83
N THR A 59 -24.11 -0.36 9.29
CA THR A 59 -25.05 -0.52 10.41
C THR A 59 -24.49 0.13 11.67
N ASP A 60 -25.32 0.39 12.67
CA ASP A 60 -24.83 0.99 13.93
C ASP A 60 -23.77 0.12 14.61
N GLU A 61 -23.87 -1.20 14.50
CA GLU A 61 -22.88 -2.14 15.01
C GLU A 61 -21.55 -2.06 14.23
N GLU A 62 -21.62 -2.06 12.90
CA GLU A 62 -20.44 -1.89 12.05
C GLU A 62 -19.78 -0.51 12.26
N PHE A 63 -20.61 0.52 12.43
CA PHE A 63 -20.10 1.86 12.70
C PHE A 63 -19.37 1.94 14.04
N ALA A 64 -19.90 1.31 15.09
CA ALA A 64 -19.27 1.23 16.40
C ALA A 64 -17.90 0.52 16.32
N LEU A 65 -17.82 -0.55 15.52
CA LEU A 65 -16.56 -1.27 15.28
C LEU A 65 -15.52 -0.41 14.55
N VAL A 66 -15.94 0.34 13.54
CA VAL A 66 -15.04 1.13 12.68
C VAL A 66 -14.60 2.45 13.31
N CYS A 67 -15.48 3.09 14.08
CA CYS A 67 -15.24 4.42 14.65
C CYS A 67 -14.87 4.41 16.14
N GLY A 68 -14.76 3.23 16.74
CA GLY A 68 -14.29 3.07 18.11
C GLY A 68 -12.79 3.31 18.30
N ASP A 69 -12.26 2.86 19.43
CA ASP A 69 -10.83 2.93 19.74
C ASP A 69 -9.95 2.02 18.84
N ASP A 70 -10.53 1.42 17.84
CA ASP A 70 -9.91 0.43 16.94
C ASP A 70 -8.81 1.01 16.03
N TYR A 71 -8.84 2.33 15.81
CA TYR A 71 -7.78 3.04 15.08
C TYR A 71 -6.65 3.55 15.99
N LEU A 72 -6.76 3.39 17.30
CA LEU A 72 -5.69 3.78 18.21
C LEU A 72 -4.67 2.66 18.33
N SER A 73 -3.40 3.01 18.44
CA SER A 73 -2.34 2.04 18.70
C SER A 73 -2.54 1.36 20.04
N ILE A 74 -2.30 0.07 20.12
CA ILE A 74 -2.34 -0.72 21.34
C ILE A 74 -1.10 -1.61 21.43
N ASP A 75 -0.88 -2.18 22.60
CA ASP A 75 0.29 -3.00 22.95
C ASP A 75 0.20 -4.47 22.47
N ARG A 76 -0.76 -4.79 21.61
CA ARG A 76 -0.97 -6.12 21.05
C ARG A 76 -1.42 -6.06 19.60
N VAL A 77 -1.22 -7.14 18.87
CA VAL A 77 -1.76 -7.28 17.50
C VAL A 77 -3.28 -7.48 17.53
N ARG A 78 -3.95 -6.93 16.53
CA ARG A 78 -5.38 -7.10 16.28
C ARG A 78 -5.60 -8.07 15.11
N PHE A 79 -5.19 -9.30 15.32
CA PHE A 79 -5.17 -10.31 14.27
C PHE A 79 -5.72 -11.63 14.79
N ASP A 80 -6.71 -12.17 14.09
CA ASP A 80 -7.29 -13.49 14.34
C ASP A 80 -6.82 -14.46 13.26
N GLU A 81 -6.00 -15.42 13.66
CA GLU A 81 -5.41 -16.40 12.73
C GLU A 81 -6.45 -17.31 12.10
N ARG A 82 -7.51 -17.68 12.83
CA ARG A 82 -8.60 -18.53 12.30
C ARG A 82 -9.37 -17.78 11.22
N LEU A 83 -9.77 -16.55 11.51
CA LEU A 83 -10.40 -15.71 10.49
C LEU A 83 -9.50 -15.55 9.27
N TRP A 84 -8.22 -15.31 9.48
CA TRP A 84 -7.27 -15.16 8.38
C TRP A 84 -7.19 -16.42 7.50
N ARG A 85 -7.16 -17.61 8.11
CA ARG A 85 -7.21 -18.88 7.36
C ARG A 85 -8.44 -18.96 6.49
N ASP A 86 -9.62 -18.72 7.07
CA ASP A 86 -10.90 -18.74 6.36
C ASP A 86 -10.93 -17.68 5.23
N LEU A 87 -10.47 -16.48 5.51
CA LEU A 87 -10.44 -15.38 4.54
C LEU A 87 -9.49 -15.68 3.38
N SER A 88 -8.31 -16.20 3.63
CA SER A 88 -7.35 -16.54 2.57
C SER A 88 -7.90 -17.62 1.63
N GLU A 89 -8.60 -18.63 2.15
CA GLU A 89 -9.30 -19.61 1.34
C GLU A 89 -10.44 -19.00 0.51
N GLN A 90 -11.20 -18.07 1.10
CA GLN A 90 -12.27 -17.38 0.37
C GLN A 90 -11.73 -16.48 -0.73
N LEU A 91 -10.70 -15.71 -0.44
CA LEU A 91 -10.03 -14.86 -1.44
C LEU A 91 -9.57 -15.67 -2.64
N LYS A 92 -9.00 -16.87 -2.41
CA LYS A 92 -8.60 -17.77 -3.50
C LYS A 92 -9.80 -18.23 -4.33
N LYS A 93 -10.89 -18.65 -3.69
CA LYS A 93 -12.15 -19.06 -4.38
C LYS A 93 -12.74 -17.92 -5.20
N ASP A 94 -12.66 -16.69 -4.69
CA ASP A 94 -13.19 -15.49 -5.34
C ASP A 94 -12.26 -14.93 -6.45
N GLY A 95 -11.12 -15.58 -6.68
CA GLY A 95 -10.22 -15.26 -7.79
C GLY A 95 -9.24 -14.13 -7.50
N CYS A 96 -9.07 -13.75 -6.23
CA CYS A 96 -7.93 -12.93 -5.82
C CYS A 96 -6.63 -13.67 -6.15
N ASN A 97 -5.66 -12.99 -6.71
CA ASN A 97 -4.34 -13.56 -7.04
C ASN A 97 -3.18 -12.77 -6.42
N GLN A 98 -3.47 -11.64 -5.75
CA GLN A 98 -2.45 -10.85 -5.07
C GLN A 98 -2.97 -10.38 -3.70
N ILE A 99 -2.16 -10.54 -2.66
CA ILE A 99 -2.46 -10.06 -1.31
C ILE A 99 -1.41 -9.02 -0.94
N VAL A 100 -1.86 -7.82 -0.60
CA VAL A 100 -1.02 -6.78 0.00
C VAL A 100 -1.16 -6.86 1.51
N VAL A 101 -0.07 -7.18 2.20
CA VAL A 101 -0.04 -7.33 3.65
C VAL A 101 0.52 -6.09 4.31
N ASP A 102 -0.32 -5.36 5.03
CA ASP A 102 0.13 -4.27 5.89
C ASP A 102 0.79 -4.86 7.14
N VAL A 103 2.12 -4.75 7.22
CA VAL A 103 2.93 -5.48 8.20
C VAL A 103 3.02 -4.71 9.52
N GLY A 104 3.45 -3.44 9.46
CA GLY A 104 3.58 -2.59 10.65
C GLY A 104 4.25 -3.29 11.84
N GLU A 105 3.64 -3.17 13.01
CA GLU A 105 4.09 -3.76 14.27
C GLU A 105 3.88 -5.28 14.37
N PHE A 106 3.28 -5.89 13.36
CA PHE A 106 3.01 -7.34 13.38
C PHE A 106 4.28 -8.20 13.29
N LEU A 107 5.29 -7.71 12.59
CA LEU A 107 6.58 -8.38 12.49
C LEU A 107 7.47 -7.99 13.66
N LYS A 108 8.01 -8.98 14.33
CA LYS A 108 9.15 -8.78 15.23
C LYS A 108 10.42 -8.68 14.38
N TYR A 109 10.76 -7.43 14.00
CA TYR A 109 11.91 -7.14 13.17
C TYR A 109 13.20 -7.59 13.87
N PRO A 110 14.08 -8.36 13.21
CA PRO A 110 15.37 -8.74 13.78
C PRO A 110 16.25 -7.56 14.19
N SER A 111 16.27 -6.50 13.40
CA SER A 111 17.05 -5.28 13.66
C SER A 111 16.41 -4.33 14.69
N HIS A 112 15.07 -4.35 14.82
CA HIS A 112 14.29 -3.46 15.67
C HIS A 112 13.22 -4.21 16.47
N PRO A 113 13.61 -5.13 17.37
CA PRO A 113 12.67 -5.93 18.16
C PRO A 113 11.78 -5.08 19.10
N GLU A 114 12.18 -3.85 19.40
CA GLU A 114 11.44 -2.88 20.22
C GLU A 114 10.16 -2.37 19.58
N LEU A 115 9.97 -2.57 18.27
CA LEU A 115 8.74 -2.24 17.57
C LEU A 115 7.64 -3.29 17.73
N ALA A 116 8.01 -4.48 18.17
CA ALA A 116 7.07 -5.57 18.36
C ALA A 116 6.13 -5.31 19.54
N VAL A 117 4.88 -5.69 19.36
CA VAL A 117 3.86 -5.68 20.40
C VAL A 117 3.50 -7.12 20.80
N LYS A 118 2.67 -7.28 21.82
CA LYS A 118 2.24 -8.62 22.25
C LYS A 118 1.53 -9.34 21.11
N GLY A 119 2.03 -10.51 20.74
CA GLY A 119 1.48 -11.35 19.67
C GLY A 119 2.10 -11.11 18.30
N SER A 120 3.08 -10.18 18.15
CA SER A 120 3.85 -10.03 16.91
C SER A 120 4.54 -11.35 16.55
N TRP A 121 4.56 -11.67 15.27
CA TRP A 121 5.17 -12.89 14.76
C TRP A 121 6.67 -12.74 14.53
N SER A 122 7.41 -13.82 14.74
CA SER A 122 8.83 -13.86 14.33
C SER A 122 8.94 -13.83 12.80
N ALA A 123 10.13 -13.47 12.32
CA ALA A 123 10.44 -13.44 10.89
C ALA A 123 10.21 -14.82 10.24
N GLU A 124 10.63 -15.89 10.93
CA GLU A 124 10.47 -17.27 10.44
C GLU A 124 8.99 -17.67 10.33
N ARG A 125 8.18 -17.30 11.34
CA ARG A 125 6.75 -17.60 11.33
C ARG A 125 6.03 -16.86 10.19
N LEU A 126 6.33 -15.60 9.98
CA LEU A 126 5.74 -14.81 8.90
C LEU A 126 6.23 -15.29 7.53
N ALA A 127 7.51 -15.67 7.40
CA ALA A 127 8.02 -16.25 6.16
C ALA A 127 7.34 -17.59 5.82
N ALA A 128 7.06 -18.43 6.83
CA ALA A 128 6.30 -19.66 6.62
C ALA A 128 4.88 -19.37 6.11
N GLU A 129 4.24 -18.32 6.61
CA GLU A 129 2.91 -17.89 6.15
C GLU A 129 2.97 -17.34 4.71
N VAL A 130 3.93 -16.50 4.38
CA VAL A 130 4.17 -16.03 3.01
C VAL A 130 4.35 -17.21 2.06
N LYS A 131 5.16 -18.22 2.46
CA LYS A 131 5.33 -19.44 1.68
C LYS A 131 4.02 -20.21 1.48
N ARG A 132 3.16 -20.30 2.52
CA ARG A 132 1.84 -20.92 2.41
C ARG A 132 0.97 -20.21 1.38
N LEU A 133 0.89 -18.88 1.46
CA LEU A 133 0.11 -18.06 0.53
C LEU A 133 0.62 -18.19 -0.91
N ASN A 134 1.93 -18.14 -1.11
CA ASN A 134 2.55 -18.39 -2.42
C ASN A 134 2.19 -19.78 -2.95
N GLY A 135 2.19 -20.81 -2.08
CA GLY A 135 1.76 -22.17 -2.40
C GLY A 135 0.27 -22.27 -2.79
N MET A 136 -0.57 -21.36 -2.31
CA MET A 136 -1.96 -21.21 -2.76
C MET A 136 -2.07 -20.46 -4.10
N GLY A 137 -0.98 -19.93 -4.64
CA GLY A 137 -0.93 -19.19 -5.89
C GLY A 137 -1.23 -17.69 -5.76
N PHE A 138 -1.05 -17.11 -4.58
CA PHE A 138 -1.05 -15.66 -4.41
C PHE A 138 0.35 -15.09 -4.67
N GLU A 139 0.42 -13.92 -5.27
CA GLU A 139 1.56 -13.03 -5.10
C GLU A 139 1.37 -12.26 -3.79
N VAL A 140 2.35 -12.34 -2.89
CA VAL A 140 2.26 -11.68 -1.58
C VAL A 140 3.18 -10.46 -1.55
N VAL A 141 2.58 -9.28 -1.41
CA VAL A 141 3.27 -7.99 -1.43
C VAL A 141 3.28 -7.40 -0.02
N PRO A 142 4.43 -7.13 0.59
CA PRO A 142 4.47 -6.43 1.87
C PRO A 142 4.15 -4.94 1.72
N LYS A 143 3.54 -4.36 2.76
CA LYS A 143 3.33 -2.93 2.90
C LYS A 143 3.90 -2.44 4.21
N LEU A 144 4.72 -1.40 4.15
CA LEU A 144 5.18 -0.58 5.27
C LEU A 144 4.73 0.85 5.02
N ASN A 145 3.86 1.40 5.87
CA ASN A 145 3.40 2.76 5.63
C ASN A 145 4.36 3.77 6.24
N PHE A 146 5.15 4.42 5.39
CA PHE A 146 6.10 5.48 5.78
C PHE A 146 5.51 6.89 5.68
N SER A 147 4.20 7.02 5.49
CA SER A 147 3.54 8.33 5.57
C SER A 147 3.68 8.95 6.96
N CYS A 148 3.89 10.25 7.00
CA CYS A 148 3.90 11.00 8.25
C CYS A 148 2.57 10.86 9.04
N CYS A 149 1.46 10.67 8.34
CA CYS A 149 0.15 10.52 8.95
C CYS A 149 -0.08 9.13 9.55
N HIS A 150 0.68 8.13 9.11
CA HIS A 150 0.49 6.72 9.47
C HIS A 150 1.73 6.10 10.14
N ARG A 151 2.44 6.89 10.93
CA ARG A 151 3.75 6.59 11.51
C ARG A 151 3.75 5.86 12.85
N THR A 152 2.59 5.73 13.51
CA THR A 152 2.53 5.32 14.93
C THR A 152 3.16 3.95 15.19
N TRP A 153 3.09 3.03 14.23
CA TRP A 153 3.73 1.72 14.29
C TRP A 153 5.26 1.75 14.40
N LEU A 154 5.89 2.87 14.01
CA LEU A 154 7.35 3.08 14.18
C LEU A 154 7.76 3.33 15.65
N GLY A 155 6.81 3.31 16.58
CA GLY A 155 7.08 3.39 18.00
C GLY A 155 7.94 4.59 18.39
N PRO A 156 9.15 4.38 18.98
CA PRO A 156 10.03 5.49 19.39
C PRO A 156 10.54 6.33 18.22
N TYR A 157 10.54 5.79 17.00
CA TYR A 157 11.03 6.47 15.79
C TYR A 157 9.94 7.27 15.07
N ALA A 158 8.68 7.15 15.48
CA ALA A 158 7.53 7.82 14.85
C ALA A 158 7.65 9.34 14.77
N ARG A 159 8.44 9.97 15.64
CA ARG A 159 8.68 11.42 15.67
C ARG A 159 10.07 11.82 15.15
N MET A 160 10.82 10.89 14.59
CA MET A 160 12.17 11.13 14.05
C MET A 160 12.19 11.26 12.52
N ILE A 161 11.03 11.46 11.90
CA ILE A 161 10.87 11.53 10.44
C ILE A 161 11.86 12.53 9.85
N SER A 162 12.46 12.17 8.70
CA SER A 162 13.45 12.95 7.96
C SER A 162 14.76 13.20 8.71
N THR A 163 15.05 12.47 9.77
CA THR A 163 16.36 12.49 10.44
C THR A 163 17.24 11.32 9.99
N SER A 164 18.56 11.43 10.24
CA SER A 164 19.50 10.34 9.94
C SER A 164 19.09 9.03 10.62
N LYS A 165 18.59 9.08 11.87
CA LYS A 165 18.11 7.90 12.58
C LYS A 165 16.87 7.29 11.93
N TYR A 166 15.97 8.10 11.44
CA TYR A 166 14.78 7.64 10.70
C TYR A 166 15.18 6.85 9.45
N TYR A 167 16.12 7.37 8.66
CA TYR A 167 16.57 6.67 7.45
C TYR A 167 17.29 5.35 7.77
N GLU A 168 18.13 5.32 8.81
CA GLU A 168 18.76 4.09 9.28
C GLU A 168 17.70 3.02 9.62
N VAL A 169 16.71 3.39 10.43
CA VAL A 169 15.61 2.50 10.81
C VAL A 169 14.80 2.05 9.59
N CYS A 170 14.42 2.97 8.70
CA CYS A 170 13.68 2.61 7.49
C CYS A 170 14.45 1.61 6.61
N ALA A 171 15.77 1.79 6.44
CA ALA A 171 16.60 0.86 5.68
C ALA A 171 16.60 -0.53 6.30
N ASP A 172 16.76 -0.61 7.62
CA ASP A 172 16.70 -1.87 8.36
C ASP A 172 15.36 -2.57 8.25
N LEU A 173 14.24 -1.82 8.40
CA LEU A 173 12.89 -2.38 8.29
C LEU A 173 12.58 -2.86 6.86
N ILE A 174 13.00 -2.13 5.83
CA ILE A 174 12.87 -2.53 4.43
C ILE A 174 13.63 -3.85 4.20
N ARG A 175 14.89 -3.92 4.61
CA ARG A 175 15.71 -5.14 4.49
C ARG A 175 15.05 -6.32 5.19
N ASP A 176 14.73 -6.19 6.47
CA ASP A 176 14.15 -7.28 7.27
C ASP A 176 12.82 -7.77 6.69
N THR A 177 11.99 -6.83 6.18
CA THR A 177 10.72 -7.18 5.54
C THR A 177 10.96 -7.94 4.24
N LEU A 178 11.86 -7.47 3.37
CA LEU A 178 12.13 -8.13 2.10
C LEU A 178 12.82 -9.49 2.25
N GLU A 179 13.55 -9.69 3.34
CA GLU A 179 14.06 -11.01 3.74
C GLU A 179 12.93 -12.01 4.06
N VAL A 180 11.86 -11.55 4.71
CA VAL A 180 10.67 -12.36 5.02
C VAL A 180 9.84 -12.63 3.77
N PHE A 181 9.67 -11.64 2.91
CA PHE A 181 8.85 -11.71 1.69
C PHE A 181 9.69 -12.01 0.43
N LYS A 182 10.64 -12.96 0.55
CA LYS A 182 11.53 -13.32 -0.57
C LYS A 182 10.76 -13.64 -1.85
N GLY A 183 11.21 -13.02 -2.95
CA GLY A 183 10.63 -13.21 -4.28
C GLY A 183 9.46 -12.27 -4.61
N THR A 184 9.06 -11.38 -3.70
CA THR A 184 8.11 -10.31 -4.03
C THR A 184 8.69 -9.37 -5.08
N ARG A 185 7.85 -8.89 -5.99
CA ARG A 185 8.25 -7.88 -6.99
C ARG A 185 8.13 -6.45 -6.47
N PHE A 186 7.32 -6.26 -5.43
CA PHE A 186 6.93 -4.95 -4.94
C PHE A 186 7.05 -4.83 -3.42
N LEU A 187 7.34 -3.61 -2.95
CA LEU A 187 7.12 -3.19 -1.57
C LEU A 187 6.24 -1.93 -1.61
N HIS A 188 5.08 -1.99 -0.96
CA HIS A 188 4.21 -0.82 -0.84
C HIS A 188 4.70 0.06 0.31
N ILE A 189 5.10 1.30 0.02
CA ILE A 189 5.71 2.22 0.97
C ILE A 189 4.74 3.24 1.59
N GLY A 190 3.45 3.17 1.26
CA GLY A 190 2.44 4.10 1.77
C GLY A 190 2.48 5.45 1.08
N MET A 191 2.92 6.50 1.77
CA MET A 191 3.06 7.88 1.30
C MET A 191 1.74 8.63 1.04
N ASP A 192 0.66 8.18 1.68
CA ASP A 192 -0.68 8.76 1.58
C ASP A 192 -0.92 9.89 2.59
N GLU A 193 -1.90 10.72 2.28
CA GLU A 193 -2.47 11.76 3.16
C GLU A 193 -1.46 12.80 3.70
N GLU A 194 -0.33 12.97 3.07
CA GLU A 194 0.69 13.96 3.46
C GLU A 194 0.33 15.36 2.93
N HIS A 195 -0.83 15.86 3.31
CA HIS A 195 -1.30 17.19 2.96
C HIS A 195 -2.08 17.83 4.14
N MET A 196 -2.16 19.17 4.16
CA MET A 196 -2.66 19.95 5.29
C MET A 196 -3.99 19.50 5.92
N PRO A 197 -5.04 19.14 5.18
CA PRO A 197 -6.29 18.69 5.78
C PRO A 197 -6.14 17.42 6.62
N SER A 198 -5.33 16.46 6.16
CA SER A 198 -5.08 15.23 6.91
C SER A 198 -4.26 15.48 8.17
N TYR A 199 -3.22 16.31 8.09
CA TYR A 199 -2.43 16.69 9.27
C TYR A 199 -3.30 17.34 10.36
N GLN A 200 -4.21 18.21 9.99
CA GLN A 200 -5.12 18.86 10.94
C GLN A 200 -6.08 17.87 11.60
N SER A 201 -6.45 16.79 10.93
CA SER A 201 -7.36 15.78 11.46
C SER A 201 -6.76 14.96 12.59
N TYR A 202 -5.46 14.93 12.74
CA TYR A 202 -4.78 14.09 13.73
C TYR A 202 -4.41 14.81 15.03
N ASN A 203 -4.59 16.11 15.14
CA ASN A 203 -4.26 16.92 16.33
C ASN A 203 -2.86 16.66 16.90
N THR A 204 -1.88 16.34 16.03
CA THR A 204 -0.53 15.95 16.45
C THR A 204 0.50 16.90 15.89
N MET A 205 1.55 17.16 16.66
CA MET A 205 2.73 17.84 16.14
C MET A 205 3.52 16.87 15.25
N LEU A 206 3.42 17.06 13.95
CA LEU A 206 4.06 16.24 12.94
C LEU A 206 5.16 17.02 12.23
N VAL A 207 6.19 16.30 11.79
CA VAL A 207 7.03 16.78 10.70
C VAL A 207 6.17 16.77 9.44
N MET A 208 5.96 17.94 8.85
CA MET A 208 5.28 18.05 7.57
C MET A 208 6.33 18.01 6.46
N ARG A 209 6.39 16.90 5.76
CA ARG A 209 7.22 16.80 4.56
C ARG A 209 6.50 17.52 3.43
N GLN A 210 7.08 18.60 2.94
CA GLN A 210 6.56 19.37 1.80
C GLN A 210 7.68 19.75 0.85
N GLY A 211 7.35 20.01 -0.41
CA GLY A 211 8.28 20.47 -1.42
C GLY A 211 9.51 19.55 -1.53
N GLU A 212 10.70 20.11 -1.45
CA GLU A 212 11.95 19.38 -1.61
C GLU A 212 12.16 18.28 -0.56
N LEU A 213 11.70 18.48 0.67
CA LEU A 213 11.85 17.47 1.72
C LEU A 213 11.00 16.22 1.42
N TRP A 214 9.79 16.40 0.90
CA TRP A 214 8.93 15.28 0.50
C TRP A 214 9.56 14.47 -0.64
N TRP A 215 10.07 15.17 -1.66
CA TRP A 215 10.77 14.52 -2.77
C TRP A 215 12.04 13.81 -2.34
N HIS A 216 12.82 14.44 -1.45
CA HIS A 216 14.04 13.84 -0.91
C HIS A 216 13.74 12.50 -0.23
N ASP A 217 12.77 12.48 0.69
CA ASP A 217 12.43 11.30 1.47
C ASP A 217 11.82 10.20 0.59
N LEU A 218 10.90 10.57 -0.31
CA LEU A 218 10.31 9.63 -1.25
C LEU A 218 11.37 8.96 -2.13
N LEU A 219 12.22 9.75 -2.77
CA LEU A 219 13.24 9.22 -3.66
C LEU A 219 14.30 8.41 -2.91
N TRP A 220 14.57 8.76 -1.65
CA TRP A 220 15.42 7.97 -0.79
C TRP A 220 14.78 6.59 -0.49
N LEU A 221 13.51 6.55 -0.10
CA LEU A 221 12.78 5.30 0.14
C LEU A 221 12.71 4.43 -1.12
N VAL A 222 12.41 5.04 -2.28
CA VAL A 222 12.40 4.32 -3.57
C VAL A 222 13.76 3.68 -3.84
N LYS A 223 14.84 4.43 -3.70
CA LYS A 223 16.20 3.93 -3.88
C LYS A 223 16.52 2.79 -2.90
N GLU A 224 16.09 2.91 -1.66
CA GLU A 224 16.34 1.88 -0.65
C GLU A 224 15.66 0.57 -1.02
N VAL A 225 14.41 0.62 -1.46
CA VAL A 225 13.68 -0.55 -1.97
C VAL A 225 14.36 -1.15 -3.21
N GLU A 226 14.76 -0.31 -4.17
CA GLU A 226 15.37 -0.75 -5.42
C GLU A 226 16.74 -1.42 -5.24
N LYS A 227 17.49 -1.13 -4.17
CA LYS A 227 18.73 -1.85 -3.80
C LYS A 227 18.53 -3.36 -3.64
N HIS A 228 17.31 -3.77 -3.30
CA HIS A 228 16.95 -5.17 -3.12
C HIS A 228 16.37 -5.82 -4.39
N GLY A 229 16.41 -5.14 -5.54
CA GLY A 229 15.84 -5.63 -6.79
C GLY A 229 14.30 -5.62 -6.82
N VAL A 230 13.67 -4.88 -5.93
CA VAL A 230 12.22 -4.77 -5.74
C VAL A 230 11.76 -3.38 -6.16
N ARG A 231 10.58 -3.26 -6.76
CA ARG A 231 9.99 -1.96 -7.14
C ARG A 231 9.18 -1.40 -5.98
N ALA A 232 9.30 -0.09 -5.76
CA ALA A 232 8.42 0.62 -4.83
C ALA A 232 7.01 0.76 -5.41
N TRP A 233 6.00 0.66 -4.54
CA TRP A 233 4.59 0.90 -4.82
C TRP A 233 4.06 1.89 -3.79
N MET A 234 3.28 2.89 -4.21
CA MET A 234 2.79 3.93 -3.30
C MET A 234 1.36 4.36 -3.58
N TRP A 235 0.69 4.89 -2.57
CA TRP A 235 -0.55 5.62 -2.76
C TRP A 235 -0.30 6.92 -3.49
N HIS A 236 -1.20 7.29 -4.39
CA HIS A 236 -1.02 8.47 -5.19
C HIS A 236 -1.89 9.63 -4.71
N ASP A 237 -1.37 10.39 -3.77
CA ASP A 237 -2.02 11.60 -3.24
C ASP A 237 -1.43 12.90 -3.78
N PHE A 238 -0.21 12.85 -4.34
CA PHE A 238 0.52 14.03 -4.81
C PHE A 238 -0.30 14.88 -5.78
N LEU A 239 -0.91 14.29 -6.80
CA LEU A 239 -1.69 15.02 -7.81
C LEU A 239 -2.99 15.65 -7.28
N ARG A 240 -3.40 15.34 -6.06
CA ARG A 240 -4.53 16.05 -5.44
C ARG A 240 -4.24 17.53 -5.18
N LYS A 241 -2.96 17.91 -5.09
CA LYS A 241 -2.50 19.26 -4.72
C LYS A 241 -1.41 19.81 -5.66
N HIS A 242 -0.85 19.00 -6.53
CA HIS A 242 0.27 19.34 -7.39
C HIS A 242 -0.01 19.05 -8.85
N LYS A 243 0.77 19.62 -9.74
CA LYS A 243 0.63 19.46 -11.19
C LYS A 243 1.36 18.22 -11.69
N MET A 244 0.83 17.64 -12.76
CA MET A 244 1.42 16.48 -13.42
C MET A 244 2.83 16.74 -13.94
N GLU A 245 3.09 17.95 -14.45
CA GLU A 245 4.40 18.33 -15.00
C GLU A 245 5.51 18.28 -13.94
N GLU A 246 5.21 18.67 -12.70
CA GLU A 246 6.15 18.54 -11.58
C GLU A 246 6.41 17.08 -11.24
N PHE A 247 5.34 16.29 -11.20
CA PHE A 247 5.41 14.86 -10.92
C PHE A 247 6.27 14.11 -11.95
N GLU A 248 6.03 14.32 -13.24
CA GLU A 248 6.74 13.62 -14.32
C GLU A 248 8.23 13.92 -14.37
N LYS A 249 8.63 15.12 -13.94
CA LYS A 249 10.05 15.50 -13.88
C LYS A 249 10.85 14.72 -12.84
N ARG A 250 10.20 14.20 -11.82
CA ARG A 250 10.87 13.70 -10.61
C ARG A 250 10.55 12.25 -10.27
N MET A 251 9.32 11.80 -10.55
CA MET A 251 8.88 10.45 -10.19
C MET A 251 9.46 9.40 -11.15
N PRO A 252 10.21 8.41 -10.67
CA PRO A 252 10.69 7.31 -11.49
C PRO A 252 9.52 6.47 -12.05
N LYS A 253 9.61 6.06 -13.33
CA LYS A 253 8.61 5.18 -13.94
C LYS A 253 8.59 3.76 -13.34
N THR A 254 9.62 3.41 -12.59
CA THR A 254 9.69 2.14 -11.84
C THR A 254 8.71 2.08 -10.68
N VAL A 255 8.25 3.23 -10.16
CA VAL A 255 7.35 3.31 -9.00
C VAL A 255 5.91 3.04 -9.43
N VAL A 256 5.31 1.99 -8.88
CA VAL A 256 3.89 1.67 -9.10
C VAL A 256 3.02 2.67 -8.36
N GLN A 257 1.99 3.18 -9.04
CA GLN A 257 1.09 4.19 -8.50
C GLN A 257 -0.26 3.59 -8.15
N SER A 258 -0.78 3.90 -6.97
CA SER A 258 -2.12 3.47 -6.54
C SER A 258 -3.01 4.69 -6.28
N PRO A 259 -3.63 5.24 -7.31
CA PRO A 259 -4.68 6.23 -7.12
C PRO A 259 -5.89 5.56 -6.47
N TRP A 260 -6.53 6.29 -5.54
CA TRP A 260 -7.65 5.75 -4.79
C TRP A 260 -8.80 6.74 -4.68
N THR A 261 -10.01 6.19 -4.66
CA THR A 261 -11.23 6.95 -4.35
C THR A 261 -12.29 6.03 -3.78
N TYR A 262 -13.14 6.57 -2.90
CA TYR A 262 -14.24 5.86 -2.27
C TYR A 262 -15.61 6.46 -2.61
N GLN A 263 -15.65 7.65 -3.22
CA GLN A 263 -16.88 8.43 -3.45
C GLN A 263 -17.46 8.20 -4.86
N VAL A 264 -17.63 6.95 -5.26
CA VAL A 264 -18.07 6.63 -6.63
C VAL A 264 -19.60 6.66 -6.79
N GLU A 265 -20.37 6.63 -5.70
CA GLU A 265 -21.84 6.56 -5.77
C GLU A 265 -22.57 7.89 -5.75
N ASP A 266 -21.94 8.96 -5.28
CA ASP A 266 -22.64 10.22 -4.92
C ASP A 266 -22.89 11.20 -6.08
N GLY A 267 -22.78 10.77 -7.35
CA GLY A 267 -23.08 11.62 -8.52
C GLY A 267 -22.19 12.86 -8.66
N THR A 268 -21.16 12.99 -7.82
CA THR A 268 -20.10 13.97 -8.00
C THR A 268 -19.37 13.67 -9.30
N SER A 269 -19.05 14.69 -10.06
CA SER A 269 -18.38 14.59 -11.35
C SER A 269 -17.20 13.60 -11.30
N TYR A 270 -17.43 12.36 -11.73
CA TYR A 270 -16.40 11.32 -11.81
C TYR A 270 -15.17 11.76 -12.58
N GLU A 271 -15.34 12.62 -13.58
CA GLU A 271 -14.25 13.20 -14.35
C GLU A 271 -13.24 13.94 -13.47
N ASN A 272 -13.70 14.65 -12.43
CA ASN A 272 -12.81 15.38 -11.53
C ASN A 272 -12.08 14.45 -10.53
N LEU A 273 -12.63 13.26 -10.26
CA LEU A 273 -12.00 12.30 -9.33
C LEU A 273 -11.10 11.30 -10.09
N PHE A 274 -11.48 10.95 -11.31
CA PHE A 274 -10.80 9.88 -12.06
C PHE A 274 -9.76 10.37 -13.03
N TRP A 275 -9.61 11.69 -13.24
CA TRP A 275 -8.59 12.21 -14.13
C TRP A 275 -7.18 11.72 -13.80
N MET A 276 -6.85 11.57 -12.50
CA MET A 276 -5.55 11.07 -12.03
C MET A 276 -5.27 9.65 -12.50
N PHE A 277 -6.26 8.77 -12.46
CA PHE A 277 -6.13 7.36 -12.86
C PHE A 277 -5.72 7.26 -14.32
N ARG A 278 -6.47 7.93 -15.18
CA ARG A 278 -6.21 8.00 -16.63
C ARG A 278 -4.89 8.70 -16.93
N THR A 279 -4.60 9.81 -16.26
CA THR A 279 -3.38 10.59 -16.50
C THR A 279 -2.13 9.81 -16.15
N LEU A 280 -2.11 9.13 -15.00
CA LEU A 280 -0.97 8.31 -14.58
C LEU A 280 -0.69 7.18 -15.57
N SER A 281 -1.72 6.42 -15.97
CA SER A 281 -1.55 5.32 -16.91
C SER A 281 -1.10 5.80 -18.29
N LYS A 282 -1.68 6.90 -18.82
CA LYS A 282 -1.26 7.50 -20.08
C LYS A 282 0.16 8.07 -20.06
N ALA A 283 0.61 8.54 -18.89
CA ALA A 283 1.97 9.00 -18.71
C ALA A 283 2.99 7.85 -18.55
N GLY A 284 2.55 6.60 -18.64
CA GLY A 284 3.43 5.42 -18.61
C GLY A 284 3.84 4.98 -17.20
N TYR A 285 3.03 5.27 -16.18
CA TYR A 285 3.20 4.69 -14.85
C TYR A 285 2.33 3.44 -14.69
N ASP A 286 2.93 2.34 -14.28
CA ASP A 286 2.18 1.17 -13.87
C ASP A 286 1.27 1.54 -12.70
N THR A 287 -0.02 1.24 -12.86
CA THR A 287 -1.07 1.76 -11.98
C THR A 287 -1.96 0.63 -11.48
N VAL A 288 -2.18 0.61 -10.18
CA VAL A 288 -3.13 -0.28 -9.49
C VAL A 288 -4.16 0.58 -8.75
N PRO A 289 -5.28 0.94 -9.40
CA PRO A 289 -6.37 1.66 -8.75
C PRO A 289 -6.87 0.92 -7.51
N CYS A 290 -7.25 1.69 -6.49
CA CYS A 290 -7.76 1.16 -5.23
C CYS A 290 -9.09 1.79 -4.84
N SER A 291 -9.98 0.99 -4.30
CA SER A 291 -11.21 1.46 -3.68
C SER A 291 -11.58 0.60 -2.46
N SER A 292 -12.61 1.05 -1.73
CA SER A 292 -13.12 0.40 -0.55
C SER A 292 -14.65 0.42 -0.54
N HIS A 293 -15.26 -0.72 -0.27
CA HIS A 293 -16.72 -0.79 -0.09
C HIS A 293 -17.16 -0.17 1.24
N CYS A 294 -16.31 -0.20 2.26
CA CYS A 294 -16.62 0.36 3.57
C CYS A 294 -16.80 1.89 3.55
N TYR A 295 -16.11 2.57 2.63
CA TYR A 295 -16.19 4.03 2.48
C TYR A 295 -16.94 4.47 1.23
N GLY A 296 -16.97 3.65 0.19
CA GLY A 296 -17.52 3.97 -1.13
C GLY A 296 -18.80 3.24 -1.50
N GLY A 297 -19.22 2.27 -0.67
CA GLY A 297 -20.34 1.38 -0.98
C GLY A 297 -19.99 0.32 -2.06
N ASP A 298 -20.82 -0.71 -2.12
CA ASP A 298 -20.56 -1.90 -2.95
C ASP A 298 -20.51 -1.58 -4.44
N ARG A 299 -21.49 -0.82 -4.90
CA ARG A 299 -21.60 -0.47 -6.33
C ARG A 299 -20.43 0.40 -6.78
N GLY A 300 -19.93 1.26 -5.89
CA GLY A 300 -18.82 2.15 -6.17
C GLY A 300 -17.55 1.39 -6.53
N PHE A 301 -17.28 0.31 -5.82
CA PHE A 301 -16.12 -0.54 -6.09
C PHE A 301 -16.16 -1.17 -7.50
N VAL A 302 -17.28 -1.77 -7.87
CA VAL A 302 -17.44 -2.43 -9.18
C VAL A 302 -17.44 -1.41 -10.32
N LYS A 303 -18.14 -0.28 -10.16
CA LYS A 303 -18.18 0.80 -11.17
C LYS A 303 -16.80 1.42 -11.43
N LEU A 304 -15.98 1.59 -10.40
CA LEU A 304 -14.62 2.08 -10.60
C LEU A 304 -13.80 1.10 -11.43
N ALA A 305 -13.92 -0.21 -11.19
CA ALA A 305 -13.21 -1.21 -11.99
C ALA A 305 -13.62 -1.16 -13.47
N GLU A 306 -14.92 -1.02 -13.74
CA GLU A 306 -15.45 -0.84 -15.11
C GLU A 306 -14.91 0.43 -15.76
N TRP A 307 -14.94 1.55 -15.03
CA TRP A 307 -14.43 2.81 -15.55
C TRP A 307 -12.93 2.73 -15.84
N CYS A 308 -12.13 2.14 -14.95
CA CYS A 308 -10.69 1.96 -15.16
C CYS A 308 -10.40 1.14 -16.42
N ARG A 309 -11.13 0.02 -16.63
CA ARG A 309 -11.01 -0.77 -17.85
C ARG A 309 -11.26 0.07 -19.11
N ASP A 310 -12.29 0.90 -19.09
CA ASP A 310 -12.73 1.63 -20.27
C ASP A 310 -11.89 2.90 -20.57
N ASN A 311 -11.14 3.42 -19.58
CA ASN A 311 -10.51 4.73 -19.66
C ASN A 311 -9.01 4.77 -19.39
N MET A 312 -8.43 3.74 -18.78
CA MET A 312 -6.99 3.70 -18.51
C MET A 312 -6.20 3.12 -19.70
N GLU A 313 -4.91 3.45 -19.76
CA GLU A 313 -4.01 2.85 -20.75
C GLU A 313 -3.77 1.38 -20.40
N PRO A 314 -4.17 0.42 -21.26
CA PRO A 314 -4.10 -1.00 -20.92
C PRO A 314 -2.69 -1.49 -20.61
N ALA A 315 -1.65 -0.90 -21.24
CA ALA A 315 -0.26 -1.28 -21.00
C ALA A 315 0.19 -1.00 -19.56
N HIS A 316 -0.44 -0.03 -18.90
CA HIS A 316 -0.06 0.46 -17.57
C HIS A 316 -1.17 0.30 -16.52
N PHE A 317 -2.31 -0.29 -16.86
CA PHE A 317 -3.31 -0.74 -15.92
C PHE A 317 -3.01 -2.19 -15.55
N ILE A 318 -2.22 -2.40 -14.47
CA ILE A 318 -1.64 -3.70 -14.13
C ILE A 318 -2.37 -4.45 -13.03
N GLY A 319 -3.37 -3.85 -12.42
CA GLY A 319 -4.15 -4.48 -11.34
C GLY A 319 -5.27 -3.60 -10.83
N TYR A 320 -6.12 -4.18 -9.98
CA TYR A 320 -7.18 -3.49 -9.25
C TYR A 320 -7.24 -4.00 -7.81
N GLN A 321 -7.33 -3.07 -6.84
CA GLN A 321 -7.20 -3.40 -5.42
C GLN A 321 -8.46 -3.08 -4.62
N MET A 322 -8.90 -4.06 -3.81
CA MET A 322 -9.83 -3.87 -2.70
C MET A 322 -9.04 -3.59 -1.41
N ALA A 323 -9.35 -2.49 -0.73
CA ALA A 323 -8.81 -2.19 0.59
C ALA A 323 -9.95 -1.94 1.59
N PRO A 324 -10.35 -2.95 2.37
CA PRO A 324 -11.47 -2.82 3.32
C PRO A 324 -11.19 -1.84 4.46
N TRP A 325 -9.90 -1.60 4.78
CA TRP A 325 -9.45 -0.76 5.89
C TRP A 325 -9.89 -1.27 7.26
N MET A 326 -10.11 -2.57 7.37
CA MET A 326 -10.51 -3.24 8.60
C MET A 326 -9.37 -4.11 9.13
N GLN A 327 -9.25 -4.21 10.46
CA GLN A 327 -8.37 -5.18 11.08
C GLN A 327 -8.78 -6.62 10.70
N THR A 328 -7.83 -7.53 10.66
CA THR A 328 -8.07 -8.95 10.37
C THR A 328 -8.54 -9.67 11.65
N GLY A 329 -9.72 -9.26 12.14
CA GLY A 329 -10.33 -9.74 13.38
C GLY A 329 -11.74 -10.27 13.16
N GLU A 330 -12.20 -11.18 14.02
CA GLU A 330 -13.50 -11.88 13.86
C GLU A 330 -14.68 -10.91 13.81
N ALA A 331 -14.61 -9.80 14.54
CA ALA A 331 -15.64 -8.76 14.51
C ALA A 331 -15.87 -8.17 13.10
N TYR A 332 -14.87 -8.25 12.22
CA TYR A 332 -14.93 -7.71 10.86
C TYR A 332 -15.14 -8.78 9.78
N ARG A 333 -15.38 -10.03 10.17
CA ARG A 333 -15.56 -11.16 9.24
C ARG A 333 -16.50 -10.80 8.09
N ARG A 334 -17.68 -10.29 8.40
CA ARG A 334 -18.69 -9.95 7.40
C ARG A 334 -18.21 -8.93 6.37
N LEU A 335 -17.52 -7.89 6.83
CA LEU A 335 -16.97 -6.83 5.96
C LEU A 335 -15.84 -7.36 5.08
N LEU A 336 -14.93 -8.14 5.64
CA LEU A 336 -13.80 -8.71 4.90
C LEU A 336 -14.28 -9.69 3.81
N PHE A 337 -15.21 -10.56 4.13
CA PHE A 337 -15.80 -11.51 3.17
C PHE A 337 -16.63 -10.82 2.09
N ARG A 338 -17.35 -9.75 2.45
CA ARG A 338 -18.06 -8.91 1.47
C ARG A 338 -17.09 -8.22 0.51
N GLY A 339 -15.95 -7.71 1.00
CA GLY A 339 -14.89 -7.18 0.16
C GLY A 339 -14.33 -8.20 -0.83
N SER A 340 -14.14 -9.45 -0.40
CA SER A 340 -13.74 -10.57 -1.26
C SER A 340 -14.77 -10.84 -2.37
N ALA A 341 -16.04 -10.92 -2.01
CA ALA A 341 -17.13 -11.14 -2.97
C ALA A 341 -17.23 -10.02 -4.02
N LEU A 342 -17.05 -8.77 -3.59
CA LEU A 342 -17.05 -7.60 -4.49
C LEU A 342 -15.85 -7.58 -5.43
N LEU A 343 -14.68 -8.03 -4.98
CA LEU A 343 -13.52 -8.22 -5.86
C LEU A 343 -13.83 -9.25 -6.95
N ALA A 344 -14.46 -10.37 -6.60
CA ALA A 344 -14.90 -11.36 -7.57
C ALA A 344 -15.94 -10.82 -8.56
N GLU A 345 -16.86 -9.98 -8.09
CA GLU A 345 -17.87 -9.33 -8.95
C GLU A 345 -17.20 -8.38 -9.93
N ALA A 346 -16.31 -7.51 -9.46
CA ALA A 346 -15.54 -6.58 -10.29
C ALA A 346 -14.74 -7.34 -11.35
N ARG A 347 -14.06 -8.42 -10.97
CA ARG A 347 -13.31 -9.28 -11.88
C ARG A 347 -14.22 -9.82 -13.00
N ARG A 348 -15.31 -10.48 -12.66
CA ARG A 348 -16.26 -11.01 -13.64
C ARG A 348 -16.82 -9.94 -14.58
N THR A 349 -17.07 -8.74 -14.07
CA THR A 349 -17.62 -7.63 -14.85
C THR A 349 -16.60 -7.08 -15.83
N VAL A 350 -15.33 -6.98 -15.43
CA VAL A 350 -14.23 -6.55 -16.30
C VAL A 350 -13.93 -7.60 -17.37
N GLU A 351 -13.82 -8.88 -16.99
CA GLU A 351 -13.48 -9.99 -17.92
C GLU A 351 -14.55 -10.24 -18.98
N ARG A 352 -15.86 -10.16 -18.63
CA ARG A 352 -16.97 -10.36 -19.59
C ARG A 352 -16.96 -9.39 -20.76
N LYS A 353 -16.36 -8.25 -20.64
CA LYS A 353 -16.29 -7.21 -21.68
C LYS A 353 -14.98 -7.24 -22.49
N GLY A 354 -14.17 -8.26 -22.35
CA GLY A 354 -13.11 -8.61 -23.31
C GLY A 354 -11.83 -7.76 -23.19
N MET A 355 -11.33 -7.53 -22.00
CA MET A 355 -10.05 -6.80 -21.81
C MET A 355 -8.83 -7.74 -21.69
N TYR A 356 -9.03 -9.04 -21.59
CA TYR A 356 -7.95 -10.05 -21.46
C TYR A 356 -8.26 -11.32 -22.23
#